data_dd7ce8cd576412b227e9f49fda25ccce
#
_entry.id   dd7ce8cd576412b227e9f49fda25ccce
#
_cell.length_a   1.000
_cell.length_b   1.000
_cell.length_c   1.000
_cell.angle_alpha   90.00
_cell.angle_beta   90.00
_cell.angle_gamma   90.00
#
_symmetry.space_group_name_H-M   'P 1'
#
loop_
_entity.id
_entity.type
_entity.pdbx_description
1 polymer ?
#
loop_
_entity_poly.entity_id
_entity_poly.type
_entity_poly.pdbx_seq_one_letter_code
_entity_poly.pdbx_strand_id
1 'polypeptide(L)'
;RKQKRTLLLLAAAAAVLLAVLLAVRAASSRRQQQEAEAAAAAAASGVITDPAASYRELSYFNGSVTLSFALDEDGNWYWKDDADFPLDQSYLTKMVNTLSALKPQQTITEGDTLEAYGLAEPGRTLTAIAGNGMTTTLALGNTTTDGDSYYMLMNGAQTPVYIISDELAREMDVSIYDMCVLPELSLPSEDQLTSVNISGAADVTLTAIRGEAGEDGKTPVTWRSGGANVTDDEQVRSILDQILSLKLDGCADYRPSDGAASLCGFDEPDAVVAVRYTSGGAVETLTLTVGARLLDGDGRYVRVNDDETIYRMSADRLDAVMRAAANGLNGDAPAADGAEG
;
A
#
# COMPACT_ATOMS: atom_id res chain seq x y z
N ARG A 1 -15.64 -70.42 14.06
CA ARG A 1 -16.28 -69.28 13.36
C ARG A 1 -15.68 -67.92 13.75
N LYS A 2 -15.30 -67.67 15.01
CA LYS A 2 -14.73 -66.38 15.46
C LYS A 2 -13.34 -66.09 14.82
N GLN A 3 -12.44 -67.09 14.76
CA GLN A 3 -11.10 -66.91 14.12
C GLN A 3 -11.15 -66.57 12.65
N LYS A 4 -12.08 -67.13 11.87
CA LYS A 4 -12.24 -66.75 10.44
C LYS A 4 -12.70 -65.30 10.25
N ARG A 5 -13.55 -64.78 11.17
CA ARG A 5 -13.98 -63.36 11.12
C ARG A 5 -12.86 -62.38 11.47
N THR A 6 -12.01 -62.74 12.45
CA THR A 6 -10.85 -61.92 12.83
C THR A 6 -9.81 -61.89 11.71
N LEU A 7 -9.55 -63.01 11.02
CA LEU A 7 -8.65 -63.08 9.87
C LEU A 7 -9.16 -62.23 8.69
N LEU A 8 -10.46 -62.23 8.43
CA LEU A 8 -11.09 -61.42 7.38
C LEU A 8 -10.99 -59.91 7.71
N LEU A 9 -11.17 -59.53 8.96
CA LEU A 9 -11.03 -58.16 9.38
C LEU A 9 -9.58 -57.64 9.28
N LEU A 10 -8.60 -58.46 9.63
CA LEU A 10 -7.19 -58.16 9.50
C LEU A 10 -6.77 -58.06 8.01
N ALA A 11 -7.28 -58.92 7.15
CA ALA A 11 -7.03 -58.88 5.70
C ALA A 11 -7.64 -57.59 5.08
N ALA A 12 -8.87 -57.23 5.52
CA ALA A 12 -9.51 -55.98 5.07
C ALA A 12 -8.73 -54.74 5.53
N ALA A 13 -8.28 -54.71 6.78
CA ALA A 13 -7.46 -53.61 7.33
C ALA A 13 -6.11 -53.50 6.57
N ALA A 14 -5.45 -54.62 6.26
CA ALA A 14 -4.22 -54.61 5.50
C ALA A 14 -4.43 -54.11 4.05
N ALA A 15 -5.55 -54.48 3.42
CA ALA A 15 -5.92 -53.99 2.09
C ALA A 15 -6.16 -52.49 2.07
N VAL A 16 -6.84 -51.96 3.08
CA VAL A 16 -7.04 -50.53 3.22
C VAL A 16 -5.73 -49.75 3.43
N LEU A 17 -4.86 -50.28 4.32
CA LEU A 17 -3.53 -49.67 4.52
C LEU A 17 -2.67 -49.69 3.24
N LEU A 18 -2.74 -50.78 2.48
CA LEU A 18 -2.03 -50.88 1.18
C LEU A 18 -2.59 -49.88 0.17
N ALA A 19 -3.91 -49.71 0.11
CA ALA A 19 -4.56 -48.76 -0.78
C ALA A 19 -4.19 -47.30 -0.42
N VAL A 20 -4.16 -46.96 0.90
CA VAL A 20 -3.72 -45.64 1.37
C VAL A 20 -2.24 -45.41 1.01
N LEU A 21 -1.37 -46.41 1.23
CA LEU A 21 0.06 -46.33 0.90
C LEU A 21 0.29 -46.10 -0.60
N LEU A 22 -0.48 -46.80 -1.43
CA LEU A 22 -0.43 -46.63 -2.89
C LEU A 22 -0.96 -45.28 -3.32
N ALA A 23 -2.00 -44.78 -2.71
CA ALA A 23 -2.55 -43.44 -2.96
C ALA A 23 -1.56 -42.33 -2.55
N VAL A 24 -0.91 -42.45 -1.39
CA VAL A 24 0.13 -41.52 -0.93
C VAL A 24 1.34 -41.55 -1.88
N ARG A 25 1.79 -42.76 -2.26
CA ARG A 25 2.87 -42.89 -3.24
C ARG A 25 2.52 -42.29 -4.60
N ALA A 26 1.32 -42.52 -5.10
CA ALA A 26 0.87 -41.96 -6.37
C ALA A 26 0.75 -40.43 -6.30
N ALA A 27 0.30 -39.89 -5.16
CA ALA A 27 0.25 -38.46 -4.94
C ALA A 27 1.65 -37.83 -4.85
N SER A 28 2.59 -38.46 -4.15
CA SER A 28 3.98 -38.00 -4.06
C SER A 28 4.71 -38.06 -5.39
N SER A 29 4.52 -39.14 -6.18
CA SER A 29 5.14 -39.24 -7.50
C SER A 29 4.56 -38.21 -8.50
N ARG A 30 3.26 -37.91 -8.43
CA ARG A 30 2.66 -36.84 -9.24
C ARG A 30 3.22 -35.46 -8.86
N ARG A 31 3.40 -35.18 -7.58
CA ARG A 31 4.04 -33.93 -7.12
C ARG A 31 5.48 -33.83 -7.62
N GLN A 32 6.28 -34.90 -7.49
CA GLN A 32 7.65 -34.93 -7.98
C GLN A 32 7.73 -34.74 -9.51
N GLN A 33 6.80 -35.32 -10.27
CA GLN A 33 6.73 -35.09 -11.71
C GLN A 33 6.37 -33.64 -12.04
N GLN A 34 5.39 -33.07 -11.37
CA GLN A 34 5.02 -31.65 -11.55
C GLN A 34 6.17 -30.71 -11.19
N GLU A 35 6.86 -31.00 -10.09
CA GLU A 35 8.06 -30.23 -9.67
C GLU A 35 9.19 -30.35 -10.71
N ALA A 36 9.43 -31.54 -11.22
CA ALA A 36 10.44 -31.76 -12.25
C ALA A 36 10.08 -31.11 -13.61
N GLU A 37 8.81 -31.17 -14.01
CA GLU A 37 8.31 -30.45 -15.19
C GLU A 37 8.39 -28.94 -15.04
N ALA A 38 8.03 -28.41 -13.85
CA ALA A 38 8.15 -26.99 -13.53
C ALA A 38 9.63 -26.55 -13.54
N ALA A 39 10.52 -27.33 -12.93
CA ALA A 39 11.95 -27.05 -12.94
C ALA A 39 12.56 -27.11 -14.36
N ALA A 40 12.12 -28.05 -15.18
CA ALA A 40 12.55 -28.14 -16.58
C ALA A 40 12.01 -26.94 -17.39
N ALA A 41 10.78 -26.54 -17.18
CA ALA A 41 10.18 -25.35 -17.79
C ALA A 41 10.90 -24.08 -17.33
N ALA A 42 11.23 -23.96 -16.04
CA ALA A 42 12.00 -22.85 -15.48
C ALA A 42 13.40 -22.77 -16.11
N ALA A 43 14.11 -23.90 -16.18
CA ALA A 43 15.44 -23.98 -16.84
C ALA A 43 15.36 -23.53 -18.29
N ALA A 44 14.33 -23.97 -19.03
CA ALA A 44 14.11 -23.57 -20.42
C ALA A 44 13.71 -22.08 -20.55
N SER A 45 13.08 -21.51 -19.52
CA SER A 45 12.66 -20.10 -19.50
C SER A 45 13.77 -19.14 -19.06
N GLY A 46 14.91 -19.66 -18.54
CA GLY A 46 16.01 -18.86 -17.99
C GLY A 46 15.74 -18.28 -16.58
N VAL A 47 14.67 -18.73 -15.90
CA VAL A 47 14.39 -18.35 -14.49
C VAL A 47 15.40 -19.05 -13.58
N ILE A 48 16.01 -18.29 -12.66
CA ILE A 48 17.04 -18.80 -11.72
C ILE A 48 16.49 -19.11 -10.33
N THR A 49 15.30 -18.67 -10.00
CA THR A 49 14.57 -18.98 -8.78
C THR A 49 13.58 -20.12 -9.01
N ASP A 50 13.01 -20.67 -7.94
CA ASP A 50 11.97 -21.69 -8.06
C ASP A 50 10.61 -21.03 -8.36
N PRO A 51 10.05 -21.17 -9.58
CA PRO A 51 8.76 -20.55 -9.92
C PRO A 51 7.56 -21.20 -9.20
N ALA A 52 7.75 -22.38 -8.59
CA ALA A 52 6.72 -23.07 -7.80
C ALA A 52 6.83 -22.77 -6.29
N ALA A 53 7.82 -21.95 -5.88
CA ALA A 53 8.00 -21.61 -4.49
C ALA A 53 6.81 -20.80 -3.97
N SER A 54 6.10 -21.35 -2.98
CA SER A 54 5.07 -20.62 -2.22
C SER A 54 5.74 -19.95 -1.05
N TYR A 55 6.24 -18.74 -1.25
CA TYR A 55 6.88 -17.97 -0.20
C TYR A 55 5.87 -17.61 0.90
N ARG A 56 6.29 -17.74 2.16
CA ARG A 56 5.48 -17.45 3.35
C ARG A 56 6.10 -16.40 4.25
N GLU A 57 7.40 -16.18 4.11
CA GLU A 57 8.10 -15.09 4.79
C GLU A 57 8.99 -14.37 3.80
N LEU A 58 9.09 -13.08 3.97
CA LEU A 58 9.92 -12.20 3.17
C LEU A 58 10.54 -11.16 4.08
N SER A 59 11.86 -11.03 4.03
CA SER A 59 12.59 -9.99 4.76
C SER A 59 13.62 -9.39 3.83
N TYR A 60 13.72 -8.06 3.82
CA TYR A 60 14.71 -7.38 3.02
C TYR A 60 15.26 -6.13 3.69
N PHE A 61 16.54 -5.86 3.42
CA PHE A 61 17.21 -4.61 3.74
C PHE A 61 17.36 -3.80 2.45
N ASN A 62 16.91 -2.55 2.44
CA ASN A 62 16.89 -1.69 1.26
C ASN A 62 18.04 -0.66 1.23
N GLY A 63 19.01 -0.79 2.11
CA GLY A 63 20.10 0.18 2.29
C GLY A 63 19.88 1.13 3.48
N SER A 64 18.66 1.21 4.01
CA SER A 64 18.31 2.09 5.13
C SER A 64 17.62 1.35 6.27
N VAL A 65 16.62 0.54 5.96
CA VAL A 65 15.79 -0.19 6.93
C VAL A 65 15.63 -1.64 6.51
N THR A 66 15.40 -2.51 7.50
CA THR A 66 14.96 -3.88 7.26
C THR A 66 13.45 -3.96 7.46
N LEU A 67 12.76 -4.46 6.45
CA LEU A 67 11.33 -4.78 6.53
C LEU A 67 11.13 -6.29 6.48
N SER A 68 10.23 -6.80 7.32
CA SER A 68 9.98 -8.24 7.44
C SER A 68 8.48 -8.51 7.43
N PHE A 69 8.06 -9.45 6.60
CA PHE A 69 6.67 -9.81 6.35
C PHE A 69 6.46 -11.31 6.48
N ALA A 70 5.25 -11.72 6.82
CA ALA A 70 4.85 -13.13 6.80
C ALA A 70 3.39 -13.24 6.36
N LEU A 71 2.99 -14.44 5.92
CA LEU A 71 1.59 -14.78 5.67
C LEU A 71 0.93 -15.25 6.96
N ASP A 72 -0.27 -14.75 7.22
CA ASP A 72 -1.17 -15.24 8.26
C ASP A 72 -1.83 -16.59 7.88
N GLU A 73 -2.77 -17.08 8.71
CA GLU A 73 -3.50 -18.32 8.47
C GLU A 73 -4.47 -18.22 7.28
N ASP A 74 -4.95 -17.01 6.97
CA ASP A 74 -5.86 -16.71 5.86
C ASP A 74 -5.11 -16.48 4.53
N GLY A 75 -3.77 -16.39 4.58
CA GLY A 75 -2.90 -16.17 3.43
C GLY A 75 -2.70 -14.71 3.06
N ASN A 76 -2.95 -13.79 3.98
CA ASN A 76 -2.65 -12.37 3.82
C ASN A 76 -1.26 -12.05 4.37
N TRP A 77 -0.52 -11.20 3.67
CA TRP A 77 0.73 -10.66 4.16
C TRP A 77 0.48 -9.68 5.30
N TYR A 78 1.28 -9.75 6.34
CA TYR A 78 1.33 -8.75 7.40
C TYR A 78 2.77 -8.32 7.67
N TRP A 79 2.95 -7.10 8.14
CA TRP A 79 4.24 -6.59 8.59
C TRP A 79 4.55 -7.13 10.00
N LYS A 80 5.72 -7.76 10.18
CA LYS A 80 6.05 -8.47 11.43
C LYS A 80 6.25 -7.54 12.63
N ASP A 81 6.64 -6.28 12.39
CA ASP A 81 6.83 -5.30 13.46
C ASP A 81 5.50 -4.71 13.96
N ASP A 82 4.47 -4.67 13.10
CA ASP A 82 3.10 -4.28 13.46
C ASP A 82 2.09 -5.06 12.61
N ALA A 83 1.53 -6.12 13.18
CA ALA A 83 0.59 -7.00 12.48
C ALA A 83 -0.77 -6.35 12.18
N ASP A 84 -1.11 -5.26 12.87
CA ASP A 84 -2.35 -4.51 12.64
C ASP A 84 -2.17 -3.42 11.55
N PHE A 85 -0.95 -3.22 11.05
CA PHE A 85 -0.69 -2.25 9.98
C PHE A 85 -1.53 -2.60 8.74
N PRO A 86 -2.31 -1.65 8.19
CA PRO A 86 -3.18 -1.89 7.03
C PRO A 86 -2.36 -2.01 5.74
N LEU A 87 -1.72 -3.18 5.57
CA LEU A 87 -0.80 -3.46 4.47
C LEU A 87 -1.55 -3.71 3.15
N ASP A 88 -1.23 -2.96 2.10
CA ASP A 88 -1.68 -3.25 0.75
C ASP A 88 -0.97 -4.50 0.21
N GLN A 89 -1.75 -5.57 0.05
CA GLN A 89 -1.30 -6.89 -0.38
C GLN A 89 -0.64 -6.89 -1.76
N SER A 90 -0.94 -5.90 -2.58
CA SER A 90 -0.44 -5.82 -3.97
C SER A 90 1.08 -5.67 -4.03
N TYR A 91 1.69 -4.95 -3.07
CA TYR A 91 3.15 -4.74 -3.02
C TYR A 91 3.90 -6.05 -2.81
N LEU A 92 3.51 -6.82 -1.79
CA LEU A 92 4.15 -8.11 -1.49
C LEU A 92 3.85 -9.15 -2.58
N THR A 93 2.64 -9.15 -3.10
CA THR A 93 2.26 -10.03 -4.21
C THR A 93 3.13 -9.74 -5.44
N LYS A 94 3.35 -8.47 -5.77
CA LYS A 94 4.21 -8.07 -6.88
C LYS A 94 5.66 -8.53 -6.65
N MET A 95 6.24 -8.25 -5.47
CA MET A 95 7.60 -8.65 -5.13
C MET A 95 7.80 -10.16 -5.18
N VAL A 96 6.83 -10.94 -4.68
CA VAL A 96 6.86 -12.41 -4.77
C VAL A 96 6.81 -12.88 -6.22
N ASN A 97 5.99 -12.25 -7.07
CA ASN A 97 5.92 -12.59 -8.49
C ASN A 97 7.23 -12.27 -9.21
N THR A 98 7.82 -11.09 -8.97
CA THR A 98 9.14 -10.72 -9.51
C THR A 98 10.20 -11.72 -9.08
N LEU A 99 10.22 -12.09 -7.78
CA LEU A 99 11.15 -13.08 -7.25
C LEU A 99 10.97 -14.47 -7.89
N SER A 100 9.72 -14.94 -8.03
CA SER A 100 9.41 -16.26 -8.61
C SER A 100 9.71 -16.36 -10.11
N ALA A 101 9.75 -15.22 -10.79
CA ALA A 101 10.04 -15.13 -12.23
C ALA A 101 11.42 -14.53 -12.54
N LEU A 102 12.33 -14.49 -11.56
CA LEU A 102 13.60 -13.77 -11.66
C LEU A 102 14.48 -14.36 -12.76
N LYS A 103 14.79 -13.54 -13.76
CA LYS A 103 15.65 -13.89 -14.90
C LYS A 103 16.84 -12.97 -14.97
N PRO A 104 18.06 -13.48 -15.01
CA PRO A 104 19.21 -12.64 -15.26
C PRO A 104 19.22 -12.21 -16.74
N GLN A 105 19.64 -10.97 -16.96
CA GLN A 105 19.96 -10.45 -18.29
C GLN A 105 21.32 -11.01 -18.76
N GLN A 106 22.24 -11.22 -17.79
CA GLN A 106 23.56 -11.78 -18.01
C GLN A 106 24.01 -12.59 -16.81
N THR A 107 24.82 -13.63 -17.09
CA THR A 107 25.48 -14.46 -16.08
C THR A 107 26.99 -14.35 -16.26
N ILE A 108 27.71 -13.96 -15.20
CA ILE A 108 29.16 -13.76 -15.18
C ILE A 108 29.77 -14.87 -14.33
N THR A 109 30.47 -15.78 -14.95
CA THR A 109 31.16 -16.92 -14.29
C THR A 109 32.63 -16.60 -14.03
N GLU A 110 33.24 -15.78 -14.88
CA GLU A 110 34.59 -15.26 -14.76
C GLU A 110 34.54 -13.74 -14.97
N GLY A 111 34.99 -12.98 -13.99
CA GLY A 111 34.87 -11.52 -14.02
C GLY A 111 35.74 -10.84 -12.99
N ASP A 112 35.37 -9.66 -12.62
CA ASP A 112 36.05 -8.83 -11.63
C ASP A 112 35.83 -9.34 -10.19
N THR A 113 36.39 -8.64 -9.20
CA THR A 113 36.21 -8.99 -7.78
C THR A 113 34.81 -8.63 -7.29
N LEU A 114 34.36 -9.25 -6.20
CA LEU A 114 33.07 -8.91 -5.59
C LEU A 114 32.98 -7.46 -5.13
N GLU A 115 34.12 -6.87 -4.73
CA GLU A 115 34.22 -5.46 -4.38
C GLU A 115 33.89 -4.54 -5.57
N ALA A 116 34.38 -4.89 -6.78
CA ALA A 116 34.11 -4.11 -7.98
C ALA A 116 32.61 -4.09 -8.33
N TYR A 117 31.92 -5.19 -8.06
CA TYR A 117 30.47 -5.31 -8.24
C TYR A 117 29.65 -4.77 -7.04
N GLY A 118 30.30 -4.31 -5.95
CA GLY A 118 29.61 -3.92 -4.70
C GLY A 118 28.99 -5.07 -3.94
N LEU A 119 29.43 -6.32 -4.22
CA LEU A 119 28.86 -7.54 -3.65
C LEU A 119 29.62 -8.07 -2.43
N ALA A 120 30.78 -7.48 -2.08
CA ALA A 120 31.48 -7.78 -0.83
C ALA A 120 30.70 -7.23 0.37
N GLU A 121 30.09 -6.03 0.20
CA GLU A 121 29.18 -5.40 1.16
C GLU A 121 27.93 -4.93 0.40
N PRO A 122 26.97 -5.83 0.18
CA PRO A 122 25.79 -5.53 -0.67
C PRO A 122 24.91 -4.46 -0.05
N GLY A 123 24.54 -3.47 -0.85
CA GLY A 123 23.68 -2.37 -0.43
C GLY A 123 22.23 -2.80 -0.16
N ARG A 124 21.80 -3.92 -0.72
CA ARG A 124 20.46 -4.51 -0.50
C ARG A 124 20.55 -6.01 -0.36
N THR A 125 19.73 -6.57 0.53
CA THR A 125 19.61 -8.03 0.69
C THR A 125 18.15 -8.42 0.81
N LEU A 126 17.80 -9.58 0.30
CA LEU A 126 16.47 -10.16 0.41
C LEU A 126 16.58 -11.62 0.83
N THR A 127 15.72 -12.01 1.75
CA THR A 127 15.54 -13.41 2.18
C THR A 127 14.06 -13.76 2.05
N ALA A 128 13.77 -14.82 1.32
CA ALA A 128 12.41 -15.35 1.17
C ALA A 128 12.39 -16.81 1.61
N ILE A 129 11.41 -17.19 2.44
CA ILE A 129 11.24 -18.55 2.96
C ILE A 129 9.93 -19.11 2.42
N ALA A 130 10.05 -20.25 1.72
CA ALA A 130 8.88 -20.97 1.21
C ALA A 130 8.23 -21.84 2.28
N GLY A 131 6.97 -22.23 2.07
CA GLY A 131 6.21 -23.09 3.00
C GLY A 131 6.79 -24.49 3.22
N ASN A 132 7.66 -24.95 2.35
CA ASN A 132 8.44 -26.19 2.51
C ASN A 132 9.76 -25.98 3.29
N GLY A 133 10.03 -24.77 3.78
CA GLY A 133 11.25 -24.38 4.50
C GLY A 133 12.45 -24.04 3.61
N MET A 134 12.30 -24.08 2.28
CA MET A 134 13.36 -23.67 1.37
C MET A 134 13.57 -22.14 1.48
N THR A 135 14.83 -21.73 1.57
CA THR A 135 15.21 -20.32 1.70
C THR A 135 15.91 -19.87 0.42
N THR A 136 15.47 -18.75 -0.12
CA THR A 136 16.13 -18.02 -1.20
C THR A 136 16.71 -16.75 -0.64
N THR A 137 18.00 -16.51 -0.84
CA THR A 137 18.65 -15.26 -0.44
C THR A 137 19.25 -14.58 -1.66
N LEU A 138 19.05 -13.28 -1.76
CA LEU A 138 19.62 -12.42 -2.79
C LEU A 138 20.44 -11.31 -2.14
N ALA A 139 21.56 -10.99 -2.74
CA ALA A 139 22.40 -9.85 -2.36
C ALA A 139 22.61 -8.99 -3.61
N LEU A 140 22.19 -7.72 -3.57
CA LEU A 140 22.30 -6.76 -4.67
C LEU A 140 23.43 -5.77 -4.35
N GLY A 141 24.36 -5.69 -5.27
CA GLY A 141 25.51 -4.77 -5.21
C GLY A 141 25.27 -3.46 -5.94
N ASN A 142 26.27 -3.01 -6.69
CA ASN A 142 26.21 -1.78 -7.48
C ASN A 142 25.25 -1.92 -8.67
N THR A 143 24.78 -0.76 -9.16
CA THR A 143 24.13 -0.70 -10.48
C THR A 143 25.17 -0.91 -11.58
N THR A 144 24.72 -1.40 -12.71
CA THR A 144 25.52 -1.44 -13.95
C THR A 144 25.79 -0.02 -14.47
N THR A 145 26.71 0.14 -15.39
CA THR A 145 27.15 1.46 -15.89
C THR A 145 26.04 2.26 -16.56
N ASP A 146 25.03 1.58 -17.14
CA ASP A 146 23.82 2.17 -17.72
C ASP A 146 22.78 2.60 -16.67
N GLY A 147 22.92 2.11 -15.42
CA GLY A 147 22.03 2.46 -14.30
C GLY A 147 20.73 1.67 -14.23
N ASP A 148 20.44 0.82 -15.22
CA ASP A 148 19.15 0.13 -15.36
C ASP A 148 19.12 -1.29 -14.78
N SER A 149 20.25 -1.76 -14.23
CA SER A 149 20.41 -3.13 -13.75
C SER A 149 21.32 -3.19 -12.53
N TYR A 150 21.26 -4.31 -11.81
CA TYR A 150 22.05 -4.56 -10.60
C TYR A 150 22.88 -5.83 -10.73
N TYR A 151 24.09 -5.80 -10.18
CA TYR A 151 24.83 -7.03 -9.91
C TYR A 151 24.23 -7.75 -8.71
N MET A 152 24.10 -9.09 -8.82
CA MET A 152 23.43 -9.88 -7.79
C MET A 152 24.15 -11.20 -7.55
N LEU A 153 24.20 -11.63 -6.29
CA LEU A 153 24.51 -13.00 -5.85
C LEU A 153 23.26 -13.66 -5.29
N MET A 154 23.19 -15.00 -5.42
CA MET A 154 22.09 -15.80 -4.92
C MET A 154 22.60 -16.90 -3.97
N ASN A 155 21.84 -17.13 -2.87
CA ASN A 155 22.05 -18.20 -1.90
C ASN A 155 23.47 -18.26 -1.29
N GLY A 156 24.12 -17.10 -1.11
CA GLY A 156 25.43 -16.97 -0.54
C GLY A 156 26.57 -17.50 -1.42
N ALA A 157 26.27 -17.87 -2.67
CA ALA A 157 27.31 -18.26 -3.63
C ALA A 157 28.13 -17.03 -4.04
N GLN A 158 29.44 -17.20 -4.22
CA GLN A 158 30.32 -16.14 -4.71
C GLN A 158 30.37 -16.06 -6.24
N THR A 159 29.89 -17.07 -6.92
CA THR A 159 29.80 -17.19 -8.37
C THR A 159 28.66 -18.16 -8.73
N PRO A 160 27.95 -17.96 -9.84
CA PRO A 160 28.06 -16.84 -10.76
C PRO A 160 27.52 -15.53 -10.19
N VAL A 161 28.00 -14.40 -10.70
CA VAL A 161 27.38 -13.08 -10.52
C VAL A 161 26.34 -12.93 -11.63
N TYR A 162 25.15 -12.50 -11.25
CA TYR A 162 24.05 -12.24 -12.19
C TYR A 162 23.88 -10.73 -12.40
N ILE A 163 23.46 -10.33 -13.59
CA ILE A 163 22.93 -8.99 -13.85
C ILE A 163 21.42 -9.14 -13.98
N ILE A 164 20.67 -8.44 -13.15
CA ILE A 164 19.19 -8.42 -13.13
C ILE A 164 18.68 -7.00 -13.39
N SER A 165 17.43 -6.86 -13.85
CA SER A 165 16.79 -5.56 -13.96
C SER A 165 16.64 -4.88 -12.58
N ASP A 166 16.43 -3.58 -12.58
CA ASP A 166 16.21 -2.77 -11.38
C ASP A 166 14.83 -3.00 -10.70
N GLU A 167 13.94 -3.80 -11.31
CA GLU A 167 12.56 -3.99 -10.85
C GLU A 167 12.48 -4.41 -9.38
N LEU A 168 13.23 -5.45 -9.01
CA LEU A 168 13.25 -5.92 -7.61
C LEU A 168 13.80 -4.87 -6.65
N ALA A 169 14.84 -4.13 -7.06
CA ALA A 169 15.41 -3.07 -6.25
C ALA A 169 14.40 -1.93 -6.01
N ARG A 170 13.66 -1.53 -7.06
CA ARG A 170 12.58 -0.53 -6.95
C ARG A 170 11.46 -0.99 -6.02
N GLU A 171 11.11 -2.28 -6.04
CA GLU A 171 10.11 -2.83 -5.12
C GLU A 171 10.61 -2.82 -3.66
N MET A 172 11.90 -3.04 -3.42
CA MET A 172 12.50 -2.95 -2.09
C MET A 172 12.65 -1.50 -1.59
N ASP A 173 12.69 -0.51 -2.47
CA ASP A 173 12.84 0.91 -2.11
C ASP A 173 11.53 1.56 -1.64
N VAL A 174 10.40 0.88 -1.77
CA VAL A 174 9.10 1.37 -1.28
C VAL A 174 9.10 1.41 0.25
N SER A 175 8.73 2.54 0.83
CA SER A 175 8.64 2.66 2.30
C SER A 175 7.43 1.89 2.83
N ILE A 176 7.47 1.49 4.11
CA ILE A 176 6.33 0.78 4.73
C ILE A 176 5.05 1.64 4.69
N TYR A 177 5.14 2.94 4.86
CA TYR A 177 3.99 3.84 4.83
C TYR A 177 3.42 4.04 3.41
N ASP A 178 4.23 3.86 2.36
CA ASP A 178 3.72 3.84 0.98
C ASP A 178 2.96 2.54 0.64
N MET A 179 3.17 1.48 1.44
CA MET A 179 2.41 0.22 1.36
C MET A 179 1.11 0.24 2.17
N CYS A 180 0.73 1.37 2.76
CA CYS A 180 -0.48 1.50 3.56
C CYS A 180 -1.73 1.54 2.67
N VAL A 181 -2.75 0.75 3.02
CA VAL A 181 -4.10 0.92 2.45
C VAL A 181 -4.68 2.22 2.97
N LEU A 182 -4.98 3.13 2.07
CA LEU A 182 -5.57 4.42 2.42
C LEU A 182 -7.09 4.31 2.50
N PRO A 183 -7.74 4.92 3.51
CA PRO A 183 -9.19 4.99 3.57
C PRO A 183 -9.73 5.81 2.39
N GLU A 184 -10.83 5.32 1.80
CA GLU A 184 -11.55 6.06 0.79
C GLU A 184 -12.38 7.17 1.43
N LEU A 185 -12.17 8.42 1.00
CA LEU A 185 -12.94 9.58 1.42
C LEU A 185 -14.17 9.78 0.52
N SER A 186 -14.91 8.71 0.26
CA SER A 186 -16.06 8.73 -0.65
C SER A 186 -17.21 9.53 -0.06
N LEU A 187 -17.31 10.81 -0.44
CA LEU A 187 -18.49 11.61 -0.20
C LEU A 187 -19.55 11.32 -1.27
N PRO A 188 -20.82 11.36 -0.90
CA PRO A 188 -21.91 11.23 -1.89
C PRO A 188 -21.96 12.47 -2.79
N SER A 189 -22.87 12.45 -3.78
CA SER A 189 -23.09 13.60 -4.65
C SER A 189 -23.55 14.84 -3.90
N GLU A 190 -23.35 16.03 -4.49
CA GLU A 190 -23.62 17.34 -3.91
C GLU A 190 -25.05 17.45 -3.33
N ASP A 191 -26.03 16.86 -3.97
CA ASP A 191 -27.43 16.87 -3.52
C ASP A 191 -27.67 16.12 -2.19
N GLN A 192 -26.72 15.30 -1.74
CA GLN A 192 -26.77 14.61 -0.46
C GLN A 192 -26.01 15.37 0.65
N LEU A 193 -25.18 16.36 0.30
CA LEU A 193 -24.53 17.21 1.29
C LEU A 193 -25.54 18.07 2.03
N THR A 194 -25.37 18.25 3.33
CA THR A 194 -26.26 19.09 4.18
C THR A 194 -25.55 20.35 4.67
N SER A 195 -24.29 20.26 5.01
CA SER A 195 -23.47 21.43 5.35
C SER A 195 -21.99 21.15 5.19
N VAL A 196 -21.23 22.20 4.96
CA VAL A 196 -19.76 22.23 5.00
C VAL A 196 -19.38 23.33 5.97
N ASN A 197 -18.62 22.96 7.02
CA ASN A 197 -18.05 23.89 7.97
C ASN A 197 -16.54 23.83 7.82
N ILE A 198 -15.91 24.97 7.62
CA ILE A 198 -14.46 25.14 7.58
C ILE A 198 -14.11 26.09 8.71
N SER A 199 -13.25 25.65 9.63
CA SER A 199 -12.74 26.45 10.73
C SER A 199 -11.23 26.60 10.59
N GLY A 200 -10.72 27.80 10.86
CA GLY A 200 -9.32 28.16 10.81
C GLY A 200 -9.09 29.55 11.36
N ALA A 201 -8.27 30.36 10.72
CA ALA A 201 -8.14 31.78 11.03
C ALA A 201 -9.44 32.54 10.73
N ALA A 202 -10.23 32.05 9.78
CA ALA A 202 -11.60 32.48 9.49
C ALA A 202 -12.52 31.25 9.46
N ASP A 203 -13.80 31.47 9.84
CA ASP A 203 -14.82 30.42 9.82
C ASP A 203 -15.76 30.62 8.64
N VAL A 204 -16.01 29.51 7.93
CA VAL A 204 -16.97 29.44 6.82
C VAL A 204 -18.00 28.36 7.10
N THR A 205 -19.28 28.72 7.02
CA THR A 205 -20.39 27.77 7.13
C THR A 205 -21.22 27.84 5.86
N LEU A 206 -21.26 26.71 5.11
CA LEU A 206 -22.13 26.51 3.98
C LEU A 206 -23.26 25.57 4.37
N THR A 207 -24.51 25.95 4.11
CA THR A 207 -25.69 25.13 4.40
C THR A 207 -26.45 24.89 3.10
N ALA A 208 -26.72 23.61 2.82
CA ALA A 208 -27.51 23.20 1.67
C ALA A 208 -29.01 23.29 1.98
N ILE A 209 -29.76 23.98 1.13
CA ILE A 209 -31.22 24.01 1.16
C ILE A 209 -31.71 23.29 -0.10
N ARG A 210 -32.52 22.26 0.11
CA ARG A 210 -33.11 21.48 -0.99
C ARG A 210 -34.45 22.08 -1.39
N GLY A 211 -34.62 22.28 -2.70
CA GLY A 211 -35.91 22.62 -3.29
C GLY A 211 -36.82 21.41 -3.45
N GLU A 212 -37.94 21.59 -4.12
CA GLU A 212 -38.80 20.47 -4.55
C GLU A 212 -38.16 19.75 -5.72
N ALA A 213 -38.34 18.41 -5.81
CA ALA A 213 -37.82 17.64 -6.93
C ALA A 213 -38.45 18.14 -8.25
N GLY A 214 -37.62 18.42 -9.24
CA GLY A 214 -38.07 18.82 -10.57
C GLY A 214 -38.68 17.65 -11.37
N GLU A 215 -39.22 17.95 -12.54
CA GLU A 215 -39.81 16.93 -13.46
C GLU A 215 -38.75 15.90 -13.93
N ASP A 216 -37.47 16.26 -13.88
CA ASP A 216 -36.31 15.41 -14.19
C ASP A 216 -35.88 14.51 -13.01
N GLY A 217 -36.59 14.58 -11.87
CA GLY A 217 -36.29 13.86 -10.64
C GLY A 217 -35.08 14.40 -9.87
N LYS A 218 -34.49 15.51 -10.30
CA LYS A 218 -33.39 16.17 -9.57
C LYS A 218 -33.93 17.16 -8.56
N THR A 219 -33.33 17.16 -7.38
CA THR A 219 -33.61 18.12 -6.33
C THR A 219 -32.59 19.26 -6.41
N PRO A 220 -33.00 20.50 -6.75
CA PRO A 220 -32.07 21.62 -6.81
C PRO A 220 -31.54 21.93 -5.40
N VAL A 221 -30.24 22.14 -5.32
CA VAL A 221 -29.56 22.52 -4.07
C VAL A 221 -29.18 23.99 -4.15
N THR A 222 -29.57 24.74 -3.12
CA THR A 222 -29.16 26.15 -2.93
C THR A 222 -28.23 26.24 -1.73
N TRP A 223 -27.02 26.73 -1.95
CA TRP A 223 -26.05 26.94 -0.89
C TRP A 223 -26.19 28.32 -0.27
N ARG A 224 -26.14 28.38 1.06
CA ARG A 224 -26.21 29.62 1.86
C ARG A 224 -25.05 29.72 2.80
N SER A 225 -24.55 30.96 2.97
CA SER A 225 -23.60 31.35 4.01
C SER A 225 -24.05 32.66 4.66
N GLY A 226 -24.15 32.68 5.98
CA GLY A 226 -24.64 33.87 6.72
C GLY A 226 -26.02 34.39 6.27
N GLY A 227 -26.86 33.52 5.70
CA GLY A 227 -28.18 33.88 5.15
C GLY A 227 -28.18 34.33 3.68
N ALA A 228 -27.04 34.66 3.10
CA ALA A 228 -26.90 34.98 1.67
C ALA A 228 -26.93 33.71 0.79
N ASN A 229 -27.49 33.79 -0.43
CA ASN A 229 -27.35 32.74 -1.44
C ASN A 229 -25.97 32.87 -2.09
N VAL A 230 -25.20 31.79 -2.01
CA VAL A 230 -23.81 31.69 -2.52
C VAL A 230 -23.65 30.55 -3.52
N THR A 231 -24.75 30.04 -4.07
CA THR A 231 -24.76 28.86 -4.96
C THR A 231 -23.87 29.04 -6.20
N ASP A 232 -23.89 30.23 -6.78
CA ASP A 232 -23.14 30.57 -7.99
C ASP A 232 -21.80 31.28 -7.70
N ASP A 233 -21.43 31.40 -6.43
CA ASP A 233 -20.14 31.98 -6.04
C ASP A 233 -18.98 31.06 -6.45
N GLU A 234 -18.00 31.57 -7.20
CA GLU A 234 -16.89 30.81 -7.75
C GLU A 234 -16.03 30.17 -6.65
N GLN A 235 -15.83 30.86 -5.53
CA GLN A 235 -15.05 30.34 -4.40
C GLN A 235 -15.80 29.18 -3.75
N VAL A 236 -17.12 29.29 -3.55
CA VAL A 236 -17.96 28.23 -2.99
C VAL A 236 -18.00 27.02 -3.93
N ARG A 237 -18.13 27.23 -5.23
CA ARG A 237 -18.07 26.13 -6.21
C ARG A 237 -16.73 25.41 -6.15
N SER A 238 -15.62 26.14 -6.09
CA SER A 238 -14.29 25.56 -5.97
C SER A 238 -14.11 24.77 -4.67
N ILE A 239 -14.65 25.25 -3.54
CA ILE A 239 -14.64 24.52 -2.26
C ILE A 239 -15.43 23.21 -2.38
N LEU A 240 -16.64 23.24 -2.94
CA LEU A 240 -17.49 22.06 -3.08
C LEU A 240 -16.87 21.02 -4.02
N ASP A 241 -16.29 21.45 -5.14
CA ASP A 241 -15.60 20.58 -6.10
C ASP A 241 -14.39 19.89 -5.45
N GLN A 242 -13.59 20.61 -4.66
CA GLN A 242 -12.47 20.03 -3.92
C GLN A 242 -12.96 19.02 -2.86
N ILE A 243 -13.99 19.37 -2.10
CA ILE A 243 -14.56 18.49 -1.07
C ILE A 243 -15.09 17.19 -1.69
N LEU A 244 -15.83 17.28 -2.79
CA LEU A 244 -16.37 16.09 -3.48
C LEU A 244 -15.29 15.22 -4.14
N SER A 245 -14.08 15.76 -4.34
CA SER A 245 -12.94 15.05 -4.94
C SER A 245 -11.82 14.73 -3.94
N LEU A 246 -12.08 14.83 -2.63
CA LEU A 246 -11.08 14.54 -1.60
C LEU A 246 -10.49 13.15 -1.76
N LYS A 247 -9.18 13.07 -1.73
CA LYS A 247 -8.44 11.82 -1.79
C LYS A 247 -7.11 11.97 -1.04
N LEU A 248 -6.78 10.99 -0.23
CA LEU A 248 -5.47 10.90 0.41
C LEU A 248 -4.40 10.47 -0.61
N ASP A 249 -3.20 11.01 -0.48
CA ASP A 249 -2.08 10.71 -1.39
C ASP A 249 -1.07 9.72 -0.75
N GLY A 250 -1.12 9.51 0.57
CA GLY A 250 -0.28 8.54 1.27
C GLY A 250 -0.47 8.56 2.78
N CYS A 251 0.06 7.54 3.44
CA CYS A 251 0.26 7.52 4.88
C CYS A 251 1.59 8.21 5.22
N ALA A 252 1.61 9.00 6.28
CA ALA A 252 2.82 9.62 6.81
C ALA A 252 3.28 8.94 8.11
N ASP A 253 2.32 8.57 8.98
CA ASP A 253 2.59 7.83 10.21
C ASP A 253 1.30 7.11 10.67
N TYR A 254 1.36 5.80 10.80
CA TYR A 254 0.19 4.97 11.12
C TYR A 254 -0.20 5.04 12.59
N ARG A 255 0.75 5.05 13.49
CA ARG A 255 0.55 5.17 14.95
C ARG A 255 1.48 6.22 15.51
N PRO A 256 1.18 7.51 15.24
CA PRO A 256 2.07 8.59 15.63
C PRO A 256 2.16 8.70 17.16
N SER A 257 3.37 9.02 17.64
CA SER A 257 3.52 9.50 19.02
C SER A 257 2.92 10.91 19.17
N ASP A 258 2.62 11.30 20.41
CA ASP A 258 2.15 12.67 20.69
C ASP A 258 3.11 13.73 20.12
N GLY A 259 4.41 13.50 20.21
CA GLY A 259 5.42 14.41 19.66
C GLY A 259 5.39 14.49 18.12
N ALA A 260 5.12 13.38 17.44
CA ALA A 260 4.97 13.37 15.99
C ALA A 260 3.70 14.10 15.55
N ALA A 261 2.60 13.92 16.29
CA ALA A 261 1.35 14.64 16.06
C ALA A 261 1.53 16.15 16.18
N SER A 262 2.21 16.61 17.24
CA SER A 262 2.54 18.03 17.44
C SER A 262 3.40 18.60 16.29
N LEU A 263 4.45 17.88 15.87
CA LEU A 263 5.31 18.29 14.75
C LEU A 263 4.54 18.39 13.43
N CYS A 264 3.50 17.58 13.25
CA CYS A 264 2.61 17.66 12.09
C CYS A 264 1.53 18.73 12.20
N GLY A 265 1.52 19.53 13.29
CA GLY A 265 0.65 20.69 13.46
C GLY A 265 -0.77 20.37 13.94
N PHE A 266 -0.98 19.22 14.59
CA PHE A 266 -2.33 18.84 15.04
C PHE A 266 -2.72 19.41 16.42
N ASP A 267 -1.80 20.02 17.17
CA ASP A 267 -2.12 20.75 18.40
C ASP A 267 -2.85 22.07 18.08
N GLU A 268 -2.48 22.73 16.98
CA GLU A 268 -3.12 23.94 16.46
C GLU A 268 -3.29 23.78 14.94
N PRO A 269 -4.33 23.05 14.47
CA PRO A 269 -4.49 22.77 13.05
C PRO A 269 -4.79 24.02 12.24
N ASP A 270 -4.21 24.11 11.04
CA ASP A 270 -4.43 25.24 10.13
C ASP A 270 -5.88 25.32 9.62
N ALA A 271 -6.55 24.17 9.55
CA ALA A 271 -7.99 24.11 9.24
C ALA A 271 -8.62 22.82 9.80
N VAL A 272 -9.91 22.90 10.09
CA VAL A 272 -10.78 21.75 10.33
C VAL A 272 -11.98 21.85 9.39
N VAL A 273 -12.21 20.83 8.60
CA VAL A 273 -13.32 20.74 7.64
C VAL A 273 -14.29 19.67 8.09
N ALA A 274 -15.52 20.05 8.40
CA ALA A 274 -16.59 19.11 8.73
C ALA A 274 -17.66 19.12 7.64
N VAL A 275 -17.77 18.01 6.92
CA VAL A 275 -18.77 17.80 5.85
C VAL A 275 -19.87 16.90 6.37
N ARG A 276 -21.09 17.43 6.45
CA ARG A 276 -22.28 16.65 6.82
C ARG A 276 -23.05 16.25 5.57
N TYR A 277 -23.47 15.01 5.52
CA TYR A 277 -24.20 14.47 4.38
C TYR A 277 -25.20 13.38 4.82
N THR A 278 -26.11 13.02 3.94
CA THR A 278 -27.08 11.95 4.17
C THR A 278 -26.68 10.72 3.36
N SER A 279 -26.51 9.59 4.04
CA SER A 279 -26.21 8.30 3.42
C SER A 279 -27.13 7.23 3.99
N GLY A 280 -27.83 6.46 3.14
CA GLY A 280 -28.76 5.41 3.60
C GLY A 280 -29.87 5.89 4.56
N GLY A 281 -30.20 7.18 4.56
CA GLY A 281 -31.21 7.77 5.46
C GLY A 281 -30.66 8.23 6.83
N ALA A 282 -29.38 8.02 7.10
CA ALA A 282 -28.67 8.55 8.28
C ALA A 282 -27.88 9.82 7.92
N VAL A 283 -27.66 10.70 8.90
CA VAL A 283 -26.76 11.84 8.77
C VAL A 283 -25.38 11.42 9.24
N GLU A 284 -24.40 11.52 8.36
CA GLU A 284 -23.01 11.24 8.63
C GLU A 284 -22.17 12.51 8.58
N THR A 285 -20.98 12.46 9.15
CA THR A 285 -20.02 13.56 9.11
C THR A 285 -18.64 13.01 8.75
N LEU A 286 -18.01 13.60 7.74
CA LEU A 286 -16.59 13.46 7.47
C LEU A 286 -15.89 14.68 8.05
N THR A 287 -14.91 14.46 8.92
CA THR A 287 -14.06 15.52 9.47
C THR A 287 -12.64 15.34 8.92
N LEU A 288 -12.10 16.39 8.31
CA LEU A 288 -10.73 16.47 7.88
C LEU A 288 -10.01 17.53 8.72
N THR A 289 -9.02 17.11 9.51
CA THR A 289 -8.15 18.03 10.26
C THR A 289 -6.88 18.24 9.45
N VAL A 290 -6.57 19.48 9.11
CA VAL A 290 -5.44 19.87 8.28
C VAL A 290 -4.35 20.49 9.16
N GLY A 291 -3.23 19.82 9.27
CA GLY A 291 -2.06 20.26 10.02
C GLY A 291 -1.05 21.05 9.18
N ALA A 292 0.22 20.97 9.58
CA ALA A 292 1.33 21.67 8.96
C ALA A 292 1.58 21.24 7.50
N ARG A 293 2.35 22.06 6.76
CA ARG A 293 2.84 21.72 5.43
C ARG A 293 3.82 20.54 5.50
N LEU A 294 3.85 19.71 4.48
CA LEU A 294 4.87 18.70 4.31
C LEU A 294 6.26 19.34 4.20
N LEU A 295 7.29 18.62 4.57
CA LEU A 295 8.68 19.12 4.54
C LEU A 295 9.17 19.42 3.11
N ASP A 296 8.64 18.70 2.11
CA ASP A 296 8.89 18.92 0.69
C ASP A 296 8.07 20.09 0.10
N GLY A 297 7.10 20.61 0.85
CA GLY A 297 6.27 21.76 0.48
C GLY A 297 5.07 21.44 -0.41
N ASP A 298 4.97 20.23 -0.96
CA ASP A 298 3.95 19.88 -1.97
C ASP A 298 2.59 19.47 -1.41
N GLY A 299 2.38 19.58 -0.09
CA GLY A 299 1.13 19.19 0.53
C GLY A 299 1.07 19.49 2.03
N ARG A 300 0.15 18.80 2.68
CA ARG A 300 -0.12 18.93 4.11
C ARG A 300 -0.31 17.59 4.79
N TYR A 301 -0.01 17.56 6.08
CA TYR A 301 -0.43 16.49 6.96
C TYR A 301 -1.92 16.63 7.25
N VAL A 302 -2.65 15.52 7.19
CA VAL A 302 -4.09 15.49 7.46
C VAL A 302 -4.47 14.31 8.33
N ARG A 303 -5.54 14.47 9.11
CA ARG A 303 -6.25 13.39 9.82
C ARG A 303 -7.69 13.31 9.36
N VAL A 304 -8.27 12.13 9.44
CA VAL A 304 -9.65 11.87 8.99
C VAL A 304 -10.46 11.34 10.17
N ASN A 305 -11.54 12.01 10.48
CA ASN A 305 -12.42 11.68 11.62
C ASN A 305 -11.63 11.57 12.94
N ASP A 306 -11.89 10.52 13.71
CA ASP A 306 -11.21 10.22 14.98
C ASP A 306 -9.98 9.30 14.79
N ASP A 307 -9.56 9.04 13.51
CA ASP A 307 -8.36 8.25 13.22
C ASP A 307 -7.11 9.05 13.57
N GLU A 308 -6.25 8.47 14.40
CA GLU A 308 -4.98 9.09 14.80
C GLU A 308 -3.91 9.01 13.70
N THR A 309 -4.11 8.15 12.70
CA THR A 309 -3.19 8.01 11.56
C THR A 309 -2.99 9.35 10.87
N ILE A 310 -1.75 9.69 10.61
CA ILE A 310 -1.38 10.88 9.85
C ILE A 310 -1.24 10.51 8.39
N TYR A 311 -2.01 11.17 7.55
CA TYR A 311 -1.97 11.04 6.10
C TYR A 311 -1.33 12.25 5.44
N ARG A 312 -1.02 12.11 4.16
CA ARG A 312 -0.54 13.19 3.27
C ARG A 312 -1.63 13.52 2.26
N MET A 313 -1.81 14.81 2.00
CA MET A 313 -2.71 15.30 0.95
C MET A 313 -2.03 16.46 0.22
N SER A 314 -2.02 16.43 -1.11
CA SER A 314 -1.39 17.45 -1.94
C SER A 314 -2.05 18.83 -1.79
N ALA A 315 -1.28 19.89 -1.98
CA ALA A 315 -1.73 21.25 -1.74
C ALA A 315 -2.90 21.66 -2.65
N ASP A 316 -2.86 21.28 -3.94
CA ASP A 316 -3.89 21.58 -4.92
C ASP A 316 -5.26 20.97 -4.58
N ARG A 317 -5.30 19.84 -3.85
CA ARG A 317 -6.55 19.25 -3.33
C ARG A 317 -7.19 20.02 -2.17
N LEU A 318 -6.44 20.90 -1.53
CA LEU A 318 -6.86 21.66 -0.34
C LEU A 318 -6.93 23.17 -0.57
N ASP A 319 -6.52 23.65 -1.73
CA ASP A 319 -6.22 25.04 -2.00
C ASP A 319 -7.42 26.00 -1.74
N ALA A 320 -8.61 25.67 -2.25
CA ALA A 320 -9.82 26.46 -2.01
C ALA A 320 -10.26 26.40 -0.53
N VAL A 321 -10.16 25.21 0.08
CA VAL A 321 -10.46 25.01 1.50
C VAL A 321 -9.51 25.82 2.38
N MET A 322 -8.21 25.78 2.11
CA MET A 322 -7.20 26.51 2.88
C MET A 322 -7.34 28.03 2.71
N ARG A 323 -7.67 28.52 1.50
CA ARG A 323 -8.00 29.93 1.30
C ARG A 323 -9.22 30.35 2.12
N ALA A 324 -10.26 29.54 2.14
CA ALA A 324 -11.45 29.80 2.92
C ALA A 324 -11.15 29.79 4.43
N ALA A 325 -10.36 28.83 4.92
CA ALA A 325 -9.93 28.76 6.32
C ALA A 325 -9.07 29.96 6.75
N ALA A 326 -8.28 30.53 5.84
CA ALA A 326 -7.42 31.68 6.10
C ALA A 326 -8.18 33.02 6.06
N ASN A 327 -9.08 33.19 5.08
CA ASN A 327 -9.61 34.52 4.70
C ASN A 327 -11.14 34.60 4.67
N GLY A 328 -11.86 33.50 4.87
CA GLY A 328 -13.31 33.43 4.66
C GLY A 328 -13.70 33.40 3.17
N LEU A 329 -14.98 33.65 2.86
CA LEU A 329 -15.52 33.60 1.49
C LEU A 329 -15.21 34.85 0.63
N ASN A 330 -14.73 35.94 1.21
CA ASN A 330 -14.49 37.21 0.50
C ASN A 330 -13.03 37.67 0.63
N GLY A 331 -12.13 36.77 1.00
CA GLY A 331 -10.71 37.09 1.15
C GLY A 331 -10.00 37.14 -0.20
N ASP A 332 -9.23 38.18 -0.43
CA ASP A 332 -8.26 38.20 -1.54
C ASP A 332 -7.32 37.00 -1.43
N ALA A 333 -6.98 36.41 -2.57
CA ALA A 333 -6.00 35.30 -2.59
C ALA A 333 -4.72 35.78 -1.88
N PRO A 334 -4.11 34.95 -0.97
CA PRO A 334 -2.83 35.34 -0.40
C PRO A 334 -1.86 35.57 -1.54
N ALA A 335 -1.19 36.72 -1.52
CA ALA A 335 -0.14 37.03 -2.50
C ALA A 335 0.85 35.86 -2.45
N ALA A 336 1.12 35.26 -3.62
CA ALA A 336 2.18 34.27 -3.75
C ALA A 336 3.45 34.91 -3.16
N ASP A 337 3.96 34.32 -2.06
CA ASP A 337 5.22 34.76 -1.47
C ASP A 337 6.28 34.75 -2.56
N GLY A 338 6.66 35.97 -2.96
CA GLY A 338 7.61 36.21 -4.02
C GLY A 338 8.92 35.53 -3.67
N ALA A 339 9.37 34.68 -4.55
CA ALA A 339 10.76 34.31 -4.64
C ALA A 339 11.55 35.61 -4.85
N GLU A 340 12.10 36.18 -3.79
CA GLU A 340 13.15 37.20 -3.87
C GLU A 340 14.45 36.62 -3.31
N GLY A 341 15.45 36.56 -4.22
CA GLY A 341 16.86 36.73 -3.93
C GLY A 341 17.69 35.51 -3.59
#